data_b85c7d227aed39212d8a068723739676
#
_entry.id   b85c7d227aed39212d8a068723739676
#
_cell.length_a   1.000
_cell.length_b   1.000
_cell.length_c   1.000
_cell.angle_alpha   90.00
_cell.angle_beta   90.00
_cell.angle_gamma   90.00
#
_symmetry.space_group_name_H-M   'P 1'
#
loop_
_entity.id
_entity.type
_entity.pdbx_description
1 polymer ?
#
loop_
_entity_poly.entity_id
_entity_poly.type
_entity_poly.pdbx_seq_one_letter_code
_entity_poly.pdbx_strand_id
1 'polypeptide(L)'
;MTLANSMAAALDPVRFTQGLGFDPEAWQERLLRTQEARVLVLCARQVGKTTATAYKALHAAMFNPGRDVLIVSPSQRQSDEMLRRVASLYRGMKEAPKLSRSNTSEMGLANNSRVVSLPGSEGGIRGFAGVKLLILDEASRVDDDVFESVLPMVASDGQMIALSTPWGRRGWFYDLHEEAGNGWERHKVTVFESDQYTPARISEVKASLGSFVFSSDYLCEFGDTDSQLFSTENVRAAFTPGIQPLEVA
;
A
#
# COMPACT_ATOMS: atom_id res chain seq x y z
N MET A 1 13.95 -10.43 25.71
CA MET A 1 13.00 -9.30 25.92
C MET A 1 12.27 -9.47 27.23
N THR A 2 12.02 -8.42 28.04
CA THR A 2 11.16 -8.55 29.22
C THR A 2 9.70 -8.72 28.78
N LEU A 3 8.88 -9.36 29.63
CA LEU A 3 7.43 -9.53 29.32
C LEU A 3 6.75 -8.19 29.01
N ALA A 4 7.08 -7.14 29.77
CA ALA A 4 6.54 -5.80 29.55
C ALA A 4 6.89 -5.25 28.16
N ASN A 5 8.13 -5.44 27.69
CA ASN A 5 8.53 -5.02 26.35
C ASN A 5 7.84 -5.83 25.23
N SER A 6 7.62 -7.13 25.47
CA SER A 6 6.90 -7.97 24.52
C SER A 6 5.43 -7.56 24.42
N MET A 7 4.77 -7.25 25.54
CA MET A 7 3.40 -6.74 25.57
C MET A 7 3.30 -5.36 24.90
N ALA A 8 4.24 -4.44 25.18
CA ALA A 8 4.27 -3.13 24.55
C ALA A 8 4.44 -3.24 23.02
N ALA A 9 5.30 -4.12 22.55
CA ALA A 9 5.50 -4.40 21.13
C ALA A 9 4.25 -5.01 20.46
N ALA A 10 3.52 -5.87 21.17
CA ALA A 10 2.28 -6.46 20.65
C ALA A 10 1.15 -5.42 20.51
N LEU A 11 1.08 -4.46 21.43
CA LEU A 11 0.03 -3.44 21.47
C LEU A 11 0.31 -2.22 20.60
N ASP A 12 1.60 -1.89 20.37
CA ASP A 12 2.00 -0.74 19.56
C ASP A 12 3.00 -1.14 18.47
N PRO A 13 2.57 -1.16 17.19
CA PRO A 13 3.46 -1.46 16.07
C PRO A 13 4.70 -0.56 15.98
N VAL A 14 4.63 0.68 16.45
CA VAL A 14 5.79 1.60 16.49
C VAL A 14 6.81 1.12 17.52
N ARG A 15 6.37 0.71 18.72
CA ARG A 15 7.24 0.09 19.71
C ARG A 15 7.90 -1.18 19.19
N PHE A 16 7.17 -1.95 18.41
CA PHE A 16 7.70 -3.14 17.76
C PHE A 16 8.82 -2.78 16.77
N THR A 17 8.61 -1.78 15.89
CA THR A 17 9.65 -1.37 14.91
C THR A 17 10.88 -0.79 15.59
N GLN A 18 10.71 0.03 16.63
CA GLN A 18 11.81 0.58 17.42
C GLN A 18 12.61 -0.52 18.12
N GLY A 19 11.93 -1.56 18.62
CA GLY A 19 12.58 -2.74 19.18
C GLY A 19 13.44 -3.54 18.18
N LEU A 20 13.18 -3.37 16.87
CA LEU A 20 13.97 -3.93 15.77
C LEU A 20 14.99 -2.95 15.18
N GLY A 21 15.17 -1.78 15.80
CA GLY A 21 16.14 -0.77 15.38
C GLY A 21 15.68 0.12 14.22
N PHE A 22 14.38 0.16 13.95
CA PHE A 22 13.78 1.08 12.98
C PHE A 22 12.96 2.14 13.71
N ASP A 23 13.34 3.40 13.51
CA ASP A 23 12.62 4.56 14.02
C ASP A 23 11.78 5.16 12.87
N PRO A 24 10.45 5.00 12.90
CA PRO A 24 9.61 5.43 11.79
C PRO A 24 9.41 6.94 11.76
N GLU A 25 9.36 7.51 10.56
CA GLU A 25 8.95 8.90 10.34
C GLU A 25 7.48 9.11 10.76
N ALA A 26 7.08 10.35 11.03
CA ALA A 26 5.75 10.68 11.54
C ALA A 26 4.58 10.12 10.69
N TRP A 27 4.71 10.10 9.36
CA TRP A 27 3.71 9.51 8.47
C TRP A 27 3.69 7.98 8.57
N GLN A 28 4.86 7.34 8.75
CA GLN A 28 4.98 5.89 8.94
C GLN A 28 4.39 5.46 10.28
N GLU A 29 4.59 6.25 11.34
CA GLU A 29 3.93 6.01 12.63
C GLU A 29 2.41 6.01 12.50
N ARG A 30 1.84 7.01 11.79
CA ARG A 30 0.39 7.05 11.54
C ARG A 30 -0.09 5.78 10.82
N LEU A 31 0.61 5.37 9.75
CA LEU A 31 0.28 4.15 9.01
C LEU A 31 0.42 2.89 9.88
N LEU A 32 1.45 2.81 10.71
CA LEU A 32 1.66 1.67 11.61
C LEU A 32 0.56 1.57 12.67
N ARG A 33 0.13 2.70 13.23
CA ARG A 33 -0.85 2.74 14.34
C ARG A 33 -2.31 2.74 13.91
N THR A 34 -2.62 3.12 12.67
CA THR A 34 -4.02 3.15 12.23
C THR A 34 -4.69 1.78 12.39
N GLN A 35 -5.91 1.80 12.93
CA GLN A 35 -6.78 0.64 13.13
C GLN A 35 -7.99 0.65 12.16
N GLU A 36 -8.05 1.65 11.30
CA GLU A 36 -9.11 1.75 10.31
C GLU A 36 -9.12 0.53 9.40
N ALA A 37 -10.31 -0.01 9.15
CA ALA A 37 -10.46 -1.24 8.36
C ALA A 37 -9.96 -1.08 6.92
N ARG A 38 -10.02 0.15 6.38
CA ARG A 38 -9.64 0.47 5.00
C ARG A 38 -8.80 1.73 4.96
N VAL A 39 -7.57 1.62 4.45
CA VAL A 39 -6.59 2.70 4.41
C VAL A 39 -6.06 2.86 2.99
N LEU A 40 -6.14 4.07 2.47
CA LEU A 40 -5.62 4.48 1.18
C LEU A 40 -4.41 5.40 1.40
N VAL A 41 -3.26 5.02 0.85
CA VAL A 41 -2.01 5.78 0.99
C VAL A 41 -1.52 6.21 -0.38
N LEU A 42 -1.76 7.46 -0.71
CA LEU A 42 -1.19 8.10 -1.88
C LEU A 42 0.17 8.67 -1.48
N CYS A 43 1.25 8.13 -2.00
CA CYS A 43 2.59 8.48 -1.53
C CYS A 43 3.60 8.66 -2.66
N ALA A 44 4.55 9.57 -2.43
CA ALA A 44 5.65 9.84 -3.35
C ALA A 44 6.59 8.62 -3.49
N ARG A 45 7.40 8.66 -4.53
CA ARG A 45 8.45 7.65 -4.72
C ARG A 45 9.52 7.77 -3.64
N GLN A 46 10.07 6.62 -3.25
CA GLN A 46 11.23 6.53 -2.34
C GLN A 46 11.06 7.20 -0.96
N VAL A 47 9.82 7.32 -0.47
CA VAL A 47 9.54 7.81 0.90
C VAL A 47 9.54 6.68 1.95
N GLY A 48 9.92 5.47 1.60
CA GLY A 48 10.00 4.35 2.56
C GLY A 48 8.70 3.56 2.74
N LYS A 49 7.72 3.67 1.81
CA LYS A 49 6.43 2.95 1.86
C LYS A 49 6.59 1.44 2.11
N THR A 50 7.43 0.78 1.31
CA THR A 50 7.66 -0.68 1.39
C THR A 50 8.27 -1.10 2.73
N THR A 51 9.08 -0.24 3.34
CA THR A 51 9.65 -0.50 4.68
C THR A 51 8.57 -0.47 5.75
N ALA A 52 7.76 0.59 5.81
CA ALA A 52 6.69 0.72 6.78
C ALA A 52 5.67 -0.42 6.67
N THR A 53 5.26 -0.77 5.44
CA THR A 53 4.30 -1.87 5.21
C THR A 53 4.88 -3.24 5.52
N ALA A 54 6.18 -3.48 5.29
CA ALA A 54 6.82 -4.73 5.69
C ALA A 54 6.84 -4.92 7.21
N TYR A 55 7.09 -3.85 7.97
CA TYR A 55 6.97 -3.89 9.44
C TYR A 55 5.52 -4.13 9.88
N LYS A 56 4.54 -3.47 9.25
CA LYS A 56 3.11 -3.69 9.54
C LYS A 56 2.69 -5.12 9.26
N ALA A 57 3.14 -5.70 8.12
CA ALA A 57 2.89 -7.09 7.76
C ALA A 57 3.49 -8.06 8.78
N LEU A 58 4.75 -7.83 9.17
CA LEU A 58 5.42 -8.65 10.16
C LEU A 58 4.72 -8.57 11.53
N HIS A 59 4.39 -7.37 11.99
CA HIS A 59 3.65 -7.16 13.24
C HIS A 59 2.31 -7.91 13.21
N ALA A 60 1.52 -7.74 12.14
CA ALA A 60 0.23 -8.42 11.99
C ALA A 60 0.38 -9.95 12.04
N ALA A 61 1.37 -10.52 11.35
CA ALA A 61 1.62 -11.96 11.37
C ALA A 61 2.08 -12.47 12.74
N MET A 62 2.93 -11.71 13.44
CA MET A 62 3.45 -12.13 14.75
C MET A 62 2.38 -12.13 15.85
N PHE A 63 1.50 -11.14 15.84
CA PHE A 63 0.57 -10.90 16.94
C PHE A 63 -0.88 -11.30 16.64
N ASN A 64 -1.14 -11.96 15.50
CA ASN A 64 -2.44 -12.56 15.19
C ASN A 64 -2.27 -14.03 14.82
N PRO A 65 -2.16 -14.94 15.79
CA PRO A 65 -1.93 -16.35 15.55
C PRO A 65 -2.98 -16.98 14.63
N GLY A 66 -2.55 -17.84 13.71
CA GLY A 66 -3.43 -18.58 12.81
C GLY A 66 -4.07 -17.72 11.70
N ARG A 67 -3.64 -16.46 11.54
CA ARG A 67 -4.22 -15.55 10.55
C ARG A 67 -3.26 -15.30 9.38
N ASP A 68 -3.82 -15.08 8.21
CA ASP A 68 -3.07 -14.76 7.01
C ASP A 68 -2.88 -13.25 6.84
N VAL A 69 -1.68 -12.90 6.35
CA VAL A 69 -1.35 -11.57 5.81
C VAL A 69 -1.08 -11.76 4.32
N LEU A 70 -1.81 -11.06 3.48
CA LEU A 70 -1.63 -11.11 2.02
C LEU A 70 -0.94 -9.84 1.52
N ILE A 71 -0.01 -10.03 0.60
CA ILE A 71 0.66 -8.97 -0.14
C ILE A 71 0.36 -9.18 -1.61
N VAL A 72 -0.31 -8.22 -2.22
CA VAL A 72 -0.68 -8.23 -3.64
C VAL A 72 -0.02 -7.04 -4.32
N SER A 73 0.62 -7.26 -5.45
CA SER A 73 1.25 -6.22 -6.29
C SER A 73 0.97 -6.52 -7.75
N PRO A 74 1.08 -5.58 -8.68
CA PRO A 74 0.81 -5.81 -10.10
C PRO A 74 1.55 -7.00 -10.70
N SER A 75 2.72 -7.35 -10.17
CA SER A 75 3.50 -8.52 -10.60
C SER A 75 3.95 -9.37 -9.43
N GLN A 76 4.07 -10.69 -9.64
CA GLN A 76 4.60 -11.64 -8.66
C GLN A 76 5.99 -11.22 -8.13
N ARG A 77 6.84 -10.70 -9.01
CA ARG A 77 8.18 -10.23 -8.62
C ARG A 77 8.13 -9.12 -7.57
N GLN A 78 7.19 -8.18 -7.67
CA GLN A 78 7.04 -7.08 -6.71
C GLN A 78 6.51 -7.59 -5.37
N SER A 79 5.51 -8.48 -5.39
CA SER A 79 4.98 -9.10 -4.16
C SER A 79 6.05 -9.91 -3.44
N ASP A 80 6.85 -10.70 -4.19
CA ASP A 80 7.95 -11.49 -3.63
C ASP A 80 9.06 -10.61 -3.06
N GLU A 81 9.32 -9.44 -3.65
CA GLU A 81 10.29 -8.47 -3.10
C GLU A 81 9.83 -7.96 -1.74
N MET A 82 8.55 -7.62 -1.59
CA MET A 82 8.00 -7.22 -0.30
C MET A 82 8.07 -8.37 0.71
N LEU A 83 7.70 -9.59 0.31
CA LEU A 83 7.79 -10.78 1.18
C LEU A 83 9.24 -11.03 1.62
N ARG A 84 10.22 -10.90 0.72
CA ARG A 84 11.66 -11.02 1.06
C ARG A 84 12.06 -10.00 2.10
N ARG A 85 11.54 -8.78 2.04
CA ARG A 85 11.79 -7.73 3.04
C ARG A 85 11.22 -8.13 4.39
N VAL A 86 9.96 -8.59 4.44
CA VAL A 86 9.33 -9.12 5.68
C VAL A 86 10.16 -10.25 6.28
N ALA A 87 10.57 -11.23 5.45
CA ALA A 87 11.39 -12.35 5.89
C ALA A 87 12.79 -11.92 6.37
N SER A 88 13.36 -10.87 5.78
CA SER A 88 14.64 -10.30 6.23
C SER A 88 14.52 -9.66 7.60
N LEU A 89 13.45 -8.89 7.84
CA LEU A 89 13.16 -8.31 9.16
C LEU A 89 12.99 -9.39 10.23
N TYR A 90 12.24 -10.44 9.92
CA TYR A 90 12.06 -11.57 10.83
C TYR A 90 13.38 -12.25 11.18
N ARG A 91 14.22 -12.55 10.17
CA ARG A 91 15.54 -13.18 10.39
C ARG A 91 16.52 -12.29 11.17
N GLY A 92 16.35 -10.98 11.11
CA GLY A 92 17.13 -10.01 11.90
C GLY A 92 16.78 -9.98 13.39
N MET A 93 15.69 -10.60 13.80
CA MET A 93 15.27 -10.68 15.21
C MET A 93 16.18 -11.65 15.98
N LYS A 94 16.70 -11.23 17.14
CA LYS A 94 17.67 -12.03 17.95
C LYS A 94 17.13 -13.37 18.40
N GLU A 95 15.84 -13.49 18.64
CA GLU A 95 15.18 -14.68 19.21
C GLU A 95 13.96 -15.10 18.38
N ALA A 96 14.03 -14.92 17.04
CA ALA A 96 12.94 -15.31 16.16
C ALA A 96 12.76 -16.83 16.19
N PRO A 97 11.57 -17.37 16.47
CA PRO A 97 11.30 -18.79 16.36
C PRO A 97 11.59 -19.28 14.93
N LYS A 98 11.93 -20.58 14.79
CA LYS A 98 12.12 -21.15 13.46
C LYS A 98 10.84 -21.05 12.65
N LEU A 99 10.94 -20.60 11.39
CA LEU A 99 9.80 -20.57 10.47
C LEU A 99 9.24 -21.96 10.24
N SER A 100 7.93 -22.11 10.25
CA SER A 100 7.26 -23.37 9.91
C SER A 100 7.32 -23.65 8.41
N ARG A 101 7.35 -22.59 7.59
CA ARG A 101 7.45 -22.64 6.13
C ARG A 101 8.20 -21.41 5.60
N SER A 102 9.01 -21.60 4.57
CA SER A 102 9.68 -20.49 3.88
C SER A 102 9.97 -20.90 2.44
N ASN A 103 9.33 -20.20 1.51
CA ASN A 103 9.60 -20.30 0.07
C ASN A 103 9.55 -18.91 -0.56
N THR A 104 9.53 -18.80 -1.90
CA THR A 104 9.55 -17.52 -2.62
C THR A 104 8.30 -16.68 -2.42
N SER A 105 7.15 -17.31 -2.18
CA SER A 105 5.84 -16.67 -2.11
C SER A 105 5.11 -16.84 -0.77
N GLU A 106 5.70 -17.56 0.19
CA GLU A 106 5.08 -17.80 1.51
C GLU A 106 6.10 -17.88 2.63
N MET A 107 5.79 -17.21 3.73
CA MET A 107 6.50 -17.29 5.01
C MET A 107 5.51 -17.68 6.11
N GLY A 108 5.62 -18.91 6.63
CA GLY A 108 4.83 -19.40 7.77
C GLY A 108 5.57 -19.22 9.09
N LEU A 109 4.88 -18.68 10.09
CA LEU A 109 5.41 -18.47 11.44
C LEU A 109 5.04 -19.65 12.37
N ALA A 110 5.75 -19.76 13.49
CA ALA A 110 5.51 -20.81 14.49
C ALA A 110 4.12 -20.71 15.18
N ASN A 111 3.48 -19.54 15.13
CA ASN A 111 2.14 -19.30 15.66
C ASN A 111 1.01 -19.64 14.67
N ASN A 112 1.33 -20.37 13.59
CA ASN A 112 0.43 -20.76 12.49
C ASN A 112 -0.10 -19.59 11.64
N SER A 113 0.41 -18.37 11.78
CA SER A 113 0.14 -17.29 10.84
C SER A 113 1.04 -17.42 9.60
N ARG A 114 0.61 -16.79 8.50
CA ARG A 114 1.37 -16.79 7.24
C ARG A 114 1.39 -15.40 6.64
N VAL A 115 2.51 -15.08 5.98
CA VAL A 115 2.60 -13.96 5.05
C VAL A 115 2.75 -14.54 3.66
N VAL A 116 1.85 -14.19 2.76
CA VAL A 116 1.76 -14.75 1.40
C VAL A 116 1.83 -13.62 0.38
N SER A 117 2.70 -13.76 -0.62
CA SER A 117 2.79 -12.87 -1.76
C SER A 117 2.02 -13.43 -2.96
N LEU A 118 1.21 -12.59 -3.59
CA LEU A 118 0.35 -12.96 -4.71
C LEU A 118 0.52 -11.97 -5.86
N PRO A 119 0.47 -12.43 -7.12
CA PRO A 119 0.42 -11.54 -8.27
C PRO A 119 -0.95 -10.86 -8.35
N GLY A 120 -0.99 -9.65 -8.85
CA GLY A 120 -2.22 -8.92 -9.17
C GLY A 120 -2.89 -9.42 -10.46
N SER A 121 -3.05 -10.73 -10.59
CA SER A 121 -3.76 -11.37 -11.71
C SER A 121 -4.82 -12.33 -11.18
N GLU A 122 -5.99 -12.37 -11.81
CA GLU A 122 -7.18 -13.11 -11.34
C GLU A 122 -6.95 -14.59 -11.00
N GLY A 123 -6.04 -15.26 -11.69
CA GLY A 123 -5.85 -16.72 -11.54
C GLY A 123 -5.15 -17.16 -10.25
N GLY A 124 -4.45 -16.24 -9.55
CA GLY A 124 -3.60 -16.58 -8.40
C GLY A 124 -4.19 -16.23 -7.03
N ILE A 125 -5.28 -15.49 -6.99
CA ILE A 125 -5.74 -14.82 -5.77
C ILE A 125 -6.88 -15.56 -5.06
N ARG A 126 -7.52 -16.53 -5.70
CA ARG A 126 -8.69 -17.23 -5.15
C ARG A 126 -8.31 -18.23 -4.05
N GLY A 127 -9.16 -18.34 -3.01
CA GLY A 127 -9.04 -19.37 -1.97
C GLY A 127 -8.58 -18.88 -0.59
N PHE A 128 -8.44 -17.57 -0.40
CA PHE A 128 -8.18 -16.99 0.93
C PHE A 128 -9.48 -16.46 1.54
N ALA A 129 -9.62 -16.63 2.85
CA ALA A 129 -10.72 -16.09 3.63
C ALA A 129 -10.24 -15.77 5.05
N GLY A 130 -10.85 -14.77 5.68
CA GLY A 130 -10.50 -14.41 7.05
C GLY A 130 -9.12 -13.76 7.19
N VAL A 131 -8.67 -13.07 6.16
CA VAL A 131 -7.37 -12.38 6.10
C VAL A 131 -7.33 -11.26 7.14
N LYS A 132 -6.26 -11.21 7.93
CA LYS A 132 -6.08 -10.17 8.97
C LYS A 132 -5.56 -8.87 8.41
N LEU A 133 -4.65 -8.94 7.45
CA LEU A 133 -4.10 -7.78 6.78
C LEU A 133 -3.91 -8.08 5.30
N LEU A 134 -4.51 -7.28 4.45
CA LEU A 134 -4.28 -7.27 3.02
C LEU A 134 -3.54 -5.98 2.64
N ILE A 135 -2.39 -6.13 2.00
CA ILE A 135 -1.59 -5.03 1.46
C ILE A 135 -1.66 -5.08 -0.06
N LEU A 136 -2.19 -4.02 -0.67
CA LEU A 136 -2.13 -3.78 -2.11
C LEU A 136 -1.00 -2.78 -2.39
N ASP A 137 0.16 -3.26 -2.80
CA ASP A 137 1.31 -2.41 -3.15
C ASP A 137 1.27 -2.05 -4.63
N GLU A 138 1.64 -0.82 -4.97
CA GLU A 138 1.43 -0.20 -6.28
C GLU A 138 -0.03 -0.30 -6.74
N ALA A 139 -0.94 -0.04 -5.82
CA ALA A 139 -2.39 -0.24 -5.93
C ALA A 139 -3.04 0.46 -7.14
N SER A 140 -2.54 1.63 -7.54
CA SER A 140 -3.03 2.36 -8.73
C SER A 140 -2.79 1.62 -10.06
N ARG A 141 -1.99 0.54 -10.04
CA ARG A 141 -1.67 -0.32 -11.19
C ARG A 141 -2.26 -1.71 -11.08
N VAL A 142 -3.02 -1.97 -10.04
CA VAL A 142 -3.79 -3.21 -9.84
C VAL A 142 -5.13 -3.04 -10.53
N ASP A 143 -5.51 -4.00 -11.36
CA ASP A 143 -6.76 -3.98 -12.12
C ASP A 143 -8.00 -4.00 -11.21
N ASP A 144 -9.10 -3.40 -11.67
CA ASP A 144 -10.36 -3.31 -10.91
C ASP A 144 -10.90 -4.71 -10.53
N ASP A 145 -10.85 -5.69 -11.45
CA ASP A 145 -11.28 -7.07 -11.23
C ASP A 145 -10.49 -7.76 -10.09
N VAL A 146 -9.20 -7.44 -9.99
CA VAL A 146 -8.34 -7.94 -8.91
C VAL A 146 -8.74 -7.35 -7.58
N PHE A 147 -8.96 -6.02 -7.54
CA PHE A 147 -9.43 -5.34 -6.34
C PHE A 147 -10.76 -5.91 -5.84
N GLU A 148 -11.74 -6.10 -6.73
CA GLU A 148 -13.04 -6.71 -6.43
C GLU A 148 -12.89 -8.14 -5.88
N SER A 149 -11.96 -8.92 -6.44
CA SER A 149 -11.70 -10.30 -6.02
C SER A 149 -11.09 -10.40 -4.62
N VAL A 150 -10.24 -9.46 -4.21
CA VAL A 150 -9.55 -9.52 -2.90
C VAL A 150 -10.35 -8.88 -1.77
N LEU A 151 -11.27 -7.98 -2.09
CA LEU A 151 -12.06 -7.25 -1.10
C LEU A 151 -12.81 -8.17 -0.12
N PRO A 152 -13.50 -9.25 -0.55
CA PRO A 152 -14.23 -10.16 0.33
C PRO A 152 -13.33 -11.10 1.15
N MET A 153 -12.02 -11.16 0.88
CA MET A 153 -11.09 -12.04 1.60
C MET A 153 -10.73 -11.50 2.99
N VAL A 154 -10.84 -10.19 3.18
CA VAL A 154 -10.52 -9.52 4.43
C VAL A 154 -11.57 -9.85 5.49
N ALA A 155 -11.12 -10.27 6.66
CA ALA A 155 -12.01 -10.57 7.78
C ALA A 155 -12.74 -9.32 8.26
N SER A 156 -13.86 -9.49 8.99
CA SER A 156 -14.61 -8.38 9.58
C SER A 156 -13.77 -7.56 10.58
N ASP A 157 -12.78 -8.19 11.22
CA ASP A 157 -11.79 -7.57 12.10
C ASP A 157 -10.43 -7.36 11.40
N GLY A 158 -10.38 -7.55 10.08
CA GLY A 158 -9.18 -7.39 9.26
C GLY A 158 -9.00 -5.96 8.76
N GLN A 159 -7.83 -5.69 8.20
CA GLN A 159 -7.46 -4.40 7.63
C GLN A 159 -7.02 -4.57 6.17
N MET A 160 -7.40 -3.63 5.31
CA MET A 160 -6.89 -3.47 3.96
C MET A 160 -6.11 -2.16 3.86
N ILE A 161 -4.89 -2.23 3.35
CA ILE A 161 -4.05 -1.06 3.07
C ILE A 161 -3.70 -1.06 1.59
N ALA A 162 -4.18 -0.06 0.86
CA ALA A 162 -3.82 0.16 -0.54
C ALA A 162 -2.87 1.35 -0.63
N LEU A 163 -1.68 1.14 -1.20
CA LEU A 163 -0.66 2.17 -1.27
C LEU A 163 -0.04 2.26 -2.66
N SER A 164 0.12 3.48 -3.16
CA SER A 164 0.69 3.73 -4.49
C SER A 164 1.17 5.16 -4.68
N THR A 165 2.00 5.35 -5.72
CA THR A 165 2.10 6.63 -6.42
C THR A 165 0.87 6.81 -7.34
N PRO A 166 0.52 8.04 -7.76
CA PRO A 166 -0.54 8.25 -8.74
C PRO A 166 -0.27 7.53 -10.07
N TRP A 167 -1.33 7.06 -10.73
CA TRP A 167 -1.25 6.46 -12.06
C TRP A 167 -2.43 6.87 -12.94
N GLY A 168 -2.44 8.14 -13.36
CA GLY A 168 -3.54 8.69 -14.14
C GLY A 168 -4.82 8.87 -13.32
N ARG A 169 -5.83 9.48 -13.96
CA ARG A 169 -7.15 9.74 -13.36
C ARG A 169 -8.15 8.65 -13.74
N ARG A 170 -7.85 7.41 -13.33
CA ARG A 170 -8.65 6.24 -13.69
C ARG A 170 -8.47 5.09 -12.71
N GLY A 171 -9.44 4.16 -12.71
CA GLY A 171 -9.46 2.93 -11.94
C GLY A 171 -9.82 3.14 -10.48
N TRP A 172 -10.11 2.05 -9.81
CA TRP A 172 -10.64 2.02 -8.45
C TRP A 172 -9.85 2.83 -7.43
N PHE A 173 -8.50 2.86 -7.55
CA PHE A 173 -7.65 3.60 -6.61
C PHE A 173 -7.83 5.11 -6.71
N TYR A 174 -7.93 5.64 -7.95
CA TYR A 174 -8.23 7.04 -8.19
C TYR A 174 -9.66 7.39 -7.74
N ASP A 175 -10.65 6.58 -8.12
CA ASP A 175 -12.04 6.81 -7.79
C ASP A 175 -12.26 6.84 -6.26
N LEU A 176 -11.70 5.87 -5.53
CA LEU A 176 -11.73 5.84 -4.07
C LEU A 176 -10.97 7.00 -3.43
N HIS A 177 -9.93 7.55 -4.07
CA HIS A 177 -9.21 8.71 -3.58
C HIS A 177 -10.05 9.99 -3.71
N GLU A 178 -10.76 10.17 -4.83
CA GLU A 178 -11.56 11.36 -5.11
C GLU A 178 -12.91 11.36 -4.39
N GLU A 179 -13.52 10.19 -4.17
CA GLU A 179 -14.82 10.06 -3.56
C GLU A 179 -14.75 10.25 -2.04
N ALA A 180 -15.22 11.39 -1.55
CA ALA A 180 -15.27 11.65 -0.11
C ALA A 180 -16.36 10.80 0.58
N GLY A 181 -16.10 10.38 1.83
CA GLY A 181 -17.10 9.71 2.66
C GLY A 181 -17.34 8.23 2.36
N ASN A 182 -16.50 7.58 1.54
CA ASN A 182 -16.62 6.16 1.18
C ASN A 182 -16.06 5.17 2.23
N GLY A 183 -15.76 5.63 3.45
CA GLY A 183 -15.27 4.79 4.55
C GLY A 183 -13.79 4.42 4.47
N TRP A 184 -13.00 5.09 3.62
CA TRP A 184 -11.55 4.92 3.56
C TRP A 184 -10.83 6.05 4.30
N GLU A 185 -9.93 5.69 5.22
CA GLU A 185 -8.93 6.63 5.76
C GLU A 185 -7.91 6.94 4.67
N ARG A 186 -7.61 8.22 4.43
CA ARG A 186 -6.70 8.66 3.38
C ARG A 186 -5.46 9.30 3.96
N HIS A 187 -4.30 8.85 3.49
CA HIS A 187 -3.00 9.47 3.75
C HIS A 187 -2.43 9.98 2.43
N LYS A 188 -2.02 11.23 2.37
CA LYS A 188 -1.20 11.78 1.30
C LYS A 188 0.19 12.06 1.87
N VAL A 189 1.22 11.50 1.24
CA VAL A 189 2.61 11.59 1.67
C VAL A 189 3.46 12.05 0.49
N THR A 190 3.70 13.34 0.38
CA THR A 190 4.57 13.93 -0.63
C THR A 190 6.03 13.87 -0.18
N VAL A 191 6.97 14.35 -1.00
CA VAL A 191 8.38 14.45 -0.59
C VAL A 191 8.61 15.41 0.59
N PHE A 192 7.66 16.27 0.90
CA PHE A 192 7.77 17.22 2.02
C PHE A 192 7.43 16.58 3.38
N GLU A 193 6.75 15.44 3.38
CA GLU A 193 6.44 14.69 4.59
C GLU A 193 7.46 13.59 4.91
N SER A 194 8.53 13.46 4.10
CA SER A 194 9.57 12.44 4.32
C SER A 194 10.93 13.05 4.61
N ASP A 195 11.54 12.64 5.71
CA ASP A 195 12.89 13.05 6.12
C ASP A 195 13.99 12.55 5.14
N GLN A 196 13.64 11.66 4.21
CA GLN A 196 14.56 11.18 3.16
C GLN A 196 14.82 12.23 2.08
N TYR A 197 14.03 13.31 2.04
CA TYR A 197 14.11 14.37 1.06
C TYR A 197 14.55 15.69 1.71
N THR A 198 15.84 16.02 1.57
CA THR A 198 16.33 17.34 1.92
C THR A 198 15.90 18.38 0.87
N PRO A 199 15.82 19.69 1.20
CA PRO A 199 15.52 20.74 0.23
C PRO A 199 16.43 20.72 -1.01
N ALA A 200 17.72 20.40 -0.83
CA ALA A 200 18.68 20.28 -1.91
C ALA A 200 18.32 19.11 -2.85
N ARG A 201 17.98 17.94 -2.29
CA ARG A 201 17.56 16.77 -3.08
C ARG A 201 16.25 17.03 -3.84
N ILE A 202 15.28 17.72 -3.21
CA ILE A 202 14.04 18.09 -3.88
C ILE A 202 14.32 19.01 -5.07
N SER A 203 15.20 20.01 -4.90
CA SER A 203 15.58 20.93 -5.96
C SER A 203 16.30 20.21 -7.14
N GLU A 204 17.21 19.28 -6.83
CA GLU A 204 17.92 18.47 -7.82
C GLU A 204 16.94 17.60 -8.63
N VAL A 205 16.03 16.89 -7.95
CA VAL A 205 15.03 16.04 -8.59
C VAL A 205 14.10 16.86 -9.46
N LYS A 206 13.64 18.02 -8.97
CA LYS A 206 12.77 18.93 -9.72
C LYS A 206 13.46 19.49 -10.96
N ALA A 207 14.75 19.77 -10.90
CA ALA A 207 15.52 20.25 -12.05
C ALA A 207 15.79 19.14 -13.08
N SER A 208 15.86 17.89 -12.65
CA SER A 208 16.18 16.73 -13.50
C SER A 208 14.96 16.13 -14.19
N LEU A 209 13.76 16.40 -13.69
CA LEU A 209 12.52 15.81 -14.20
C LEU A 209 11.61 16.89 -14.79
N GLY A 210 10.83 16.52 -15.81
CA GLY A 210 9.75 17.39 -16.30
C GLY A 210 8.70 17.67 -15.20
N SER A 211 8.05 18.82 -15.29
CA SER A 211 7.07 19.27 -14.28
C SER A 211 5.97 18.24 -14.01
N PHE A 212 5.49 17.55 -15.04
CA PHE A 212 4.47 16.51 -14.92
C PHE A 212 4.93 15.33 -14.05
N VAL A 213 6.13 14.79 -14.33
CA VAL A 213 6.68 13.65 -13.56
C VAL A 213 6.93 14.05 -12.11
N PHE A 214 7.45 15.27 -11.89
CA PHE A 214 7.65 15.78 -10.53
C PHE A 214 6.32 15.94 -9.78
N SER A 215 5.31 16.51 -10.42
CA SER A 215 3.97 16.67 -9.82
C SER A 215 3.35 15.32 -9.45
N SER A 216 3.38 14.35 -10.36
CA SER A 216 2.82 13.02 -10.12
C SER A 216 3.63 12.23 -9.10
N ASP A 217 4.91 11.98 -9.36
CA ASP A 217 5.71 11.02 -8.61
C ASP A 217 6.19 11.56 -7.25
N TYR A 218 6.24 12.89 -7.06
CA TYR A 218 6.80 13.51 -5.85
C TYR A 218 5.79 14.38 -5.08
N LEU A 219 4.83 15.02 -5.76
CA LEU A 219 3.78 15.79 -5.11
C LEU A 219 2.47 15.02 -4.98
N CYS A 220 2.42 13.79 -5.49
CA CYS A 220 1.25 12.93 -5.42
C CYS A 220 0.00 13.57 -6.07
N GLU A 221 0.17 14.11 -7.27
CA GLU A 221 -0.92 14.72 -8.03
C GLU A 221 -1.34 13.78 -9.17
N PHE A 222 -2.63 13.50 -9.25
CA PHE A 222 -3.16 12.76 -10.39
C PHE A 222 -3.19 13.66 -11.63
N GLY A 223 -2.46 13.26 -12.65
CA GLY A 223 -2.40 13.95 -13.95
C GLY A 223 -2.94 13.09 -15.08
N ASP A 224 -3.12 13.69 -16.23
CA ASP A 224 -3.42 12.94 -17.45
C ASP A 224 -2.21 12.11 -17.87
N THR A 225 -2.42 10.89 -18.37
CA THR A 225 -1.31 10.02 -18.81
C THR A 225 -0.90 10.35 -20.25
N ASP A 226 0.38 10.17 -20.59
CA ASP A 226 0.91 10.37 -21.95
C ASP A 226 0.18 9.52 -23.03
N SER A 227 -0.49 8.44 -22.62
CA SER A 227 -1.28 7.57 -23.50
C SER A 227 -2.72 8.06 -23.71
N GLN A 228 -3.13 9.16 -23.11
CA GLN A 228 -4.49 9.69 -23.21
C GLN A 228 -4.62 10.53 -24.48
N LEU A 229 -5.50 10.13 -25.40
CA LEU A 229 -5.74 10.82 -26.68
C LEU A 229 -6.32 12.23 -26.49
N PHE A 230 -7.12 12.43 -25.44
CA PHE A 230 -7.72 13.71 -25.08
C PHE A 230 -7.44 13.99 -23.60
N SER A 231 -7.05 15.22 -23.27
CA SER A 231 -6.91 15.62 -21.87
C SER A 231 -8.24 15.50 -21.13
N THR A 232 -8.19 15.20 -19.84
CA THR A 232 -9.40 15.14 -18.99
C THR A 232 -10.18 16.46 -19.04
N GLU A 233 -9.49 17.58 -19.20
CA GLU A 233 -10.07 18.92 -19.35
C GLU A 233 -10.85 19.05 -20.64
N ASN A 234 -10.31 18.56 -21.76
CA ASN A 234 -11.02 18.57 -23.07
C ASN A 234 -12.24 17.64 -23.04
N VAL A 235 -12.13 16.47 -22.40
CA VAL A 235 -13.27 15.56 -22.22
C VAL A 235 -14.36 16.22 -21.38
N ARG A 236 -14.02 16.83 -20.25
CA ARG A 236 -14.98 17.55 -19.41
C ARG A 236 -15.61 18.76 -20.14
N ALA A 237 -14.84 19.49 -20.92
CA ALA A 237 -15.34 20.60 -21.70
C ALA A 237 -16.31 20.18 -22.83
N ALA A 238 -16.19 18.94 -23.31
CA ALA A 238 -17.10 18.36 -24.30
C ALA A 238 -18.49 18.03 -23.73
N PHE A 239 -18.62 17.86 -22.42
CA PHE A 239 -19.91 17.67 -21.74
C PHE A 239 -20.49 19.01 -21.35
N THR A 240 -21.11 19.71 -22.33
CA THR A 240 -21.81 20.96 -22.07
C THR A 240 -23.26 20.66 -21.67
N PRO A 241 -23.72 21.01 -20.47
CA PRO A 241 -25.11 20.83 -20.09
C PRO A 241 -25.99 21.76 -20.97
N GLY A 242 -27.01 21.19 -21.62
CA GLY A 242 -28.01 21.94 -22.36
C GLY A 242 -27.94 21.84 -23.90
N ILE A 243 -27.07 20.98 -24.45
CA ILE A 243 -27.12 20.67 -25.88
C ILE A 243 -28.35 19.76 -26.14
N GLN A 244 -29.33 20.27 -26.86
CA GLN A 244 -30.44 19.44 -27.32
C GLN A 244 -29.97 18.46 -28.41
N PRO A 245 -30.46 17.21 -28.44
CA PRO A 245 -30.16 16.27 -29.51
C PRO A 245 -30.59 16.89 -30.87
N LEU A 246 -29.76 16.71 -31.90
CA LEU A 246 -30.16 17.02 -33.27
C LEU A 246 -31.39 16.17 -33.63
N GLU A 247 -32.53 16.79 -33.86
CA GLU A 247 -33.66 16.11 -34.48
C GLU A 247 -33.28 15.89 -35.94
N VAL A 248 -33.06 14.67 -36.32
CA VAL A 248 -32.91 14.30 -37.75
C VAL A 248 -34.31 14.12 -38.30
N ALA A 249 -34.70 14.99 -39.22
CA ALA A 249 -35.96 14.94 -39.94
C ALA A 249 -35.98 13.81 -40.98
#